data_d77086f4e18d0dea43f0d11915cb3044
#
_entry.id   d77086f4e18d0dea43f0d11915cb3044
#
_cell.length_a   1.000
_cell.length_b   1.000
_cell.length_c   1.000
_cell.angle_alpha   90.00
_cell.angle_beta   90.00
_cell.angle_gamma   90.00
#
_symmetry.space_group_name_H-M   'P 1'
#
loop_
_entity.id
_entity.type
_entity.pdbx_description
1 polymer ?
#
loop_
_entity_poly.entity_id
_entity_poly.type
_entity_poly.pdbx_seq_one_letter_code
_entity_poly.pdbx_strand_id
1 'polypeptide(L)'
;MRVALFGGSFDQPHHGHLAIATAAANALRLDSVLFAPAGRQPLKLDGTVTSFEDRLAMVELACLEDSRFAASEIDAPRADGLPNYTVDTLSELERRMPQAKRFNLVGADSFLSLPKWREPARLLELAEWIVVSRP
;
A
#
# COMPACT_ATOMS: atom_id res chain seq x y z
N MET A 1 15.29 -10.45 -0.22
CA MET A 1 13.84 -10.49 -0.46
C MET A 1 13.38 -9.18 -1.09
N ARG A 2 12.47 -9.27 -2.02
CA ARG A 2 11.92 -8.10 -2.72
C ARG A 2 10.45 -7.97 -2.33
N VAL A 3 10.09 -6.91 -1.63
CA VAL A 3 8.75 -6.71 -1.09
C VAL A 3 8.19 -5.36 -1.53
N ALA A 4 6.93 -5.34 -1.93
CA ALA A 4 6.22 -4.10 -2.27
C ALA A 4 5.10 -3.85 -1.27
N LEU A 5 4.98 -2.60 -0.85
CA LEU A 5 3.82 -2.11 -0.12
C LEU A 5 2.81 -1.59 -1.14
N PHE A 6 1.59 -2.09 -1.10
CA PHE A 6 0.50 -1.60 -1.93
C PHE A 6 -0.60 -1.07 -1.01
N GLY A 7 -0.51 0.23 -0.73
CA GLY A 7 -1.44 0.90 0.15
C GLY A 7 -2.66 1.42 -0.60
N GLY A 8 -3.71 1.70 0.13
CA GLY A 8 -4.92 2.27 -0.40
C GLY A 8 -6.08 2.09 0.56
N SER A 9 -7.23 2.67 0.26
CA SER A 9 -8.41 2.45 1.08
C SER A 9 -8.98 1.05 0.91
N PHE A 10 -8.89 0.49 -0.31
CA PHE A 10 -9.49 -0.81 -0.66
C PHE A 10 -10.96 -0.89 -0.22
N ASP A 11 -11.70 0.14 -0.52
CA ASP A 11 -13.11 0.24 -0.22
C ASP A 11 -13.90 0.22 -1.52
N GLN A 12 -13.97 -0.84 -2.16
CA GLN A 12 -13.64 -2.26 -1.96
C GLN A 12 -12.43 -2.66 -2.84
N PRO A 13 -11.70 -3.75 -2.54
CA PRO A 13 -10.72 -4.31 -3.46
C PRO A 13 -11.43 -4.91 -4.69
N HIS A 14 -10.78 -4.84 -5.85
CA HIS A 14 -11.35 -5.35 -7.10
C HIS A 14 -10.26 -5.91 -8.02
N HIS A 15 -10.68 -6.46 -9.16
CA HIS A 15 -9.75 -7.09 -10.11
C HIS A 15 -8.66 -6.14 -10.61
N GLY A 16 -8.94 -4.84 -10.68
CA GLY A 16 -7.94 -3.84 -11.07
C GLY A 16 -6.76 -3.80 -10.10
N HIS A 17 -7.02 -3.91 -8.80
CA HIS A 17 -5.98 -3.99 -7.79
C HIS A 17 -5.12 -5.24 -7.98
N LEU A 18 -5.75 -6.38 -8.20
CA LEU A 18 -5.04 -7.65 -8.41
C LEU A 18 -4.21 -7.62 -9.69
N ALA A 19 -4.74 -7.06 -10.76
CA ALA A 19 -4.03 -6.93 -12.02
C ALA A 19 -2.78 -6.07 -11.89
N ILE A 20 -2.88 -4.95 -11.18
CA ILE A 20 -1.75 -4.05 -10.90
C ILE A 20 -0.67 -4.79 -10.11
N ALA A 21 -1.06 -5.47 -9.04
CA ALA A 21 -0.13 -6.20 -8.19
C ALA A 21 0.55 -7.35 -8.95
N THR A 22 -0.21 -8.08 -9.77
CA THR A 22 0.32 -9.18 -10.58
C THR A 22 1.34 -8.66 -11.59
N ALA A 23 1.01 -7.59 -12.31
CA ALA A 23 1.92 -6.99 -13.28
C ALA A 23 3.22 -6.52 -12.63
N ALA A 24 3.13 -5.85 -11.48
CA ALA A 24 4.30 -5.38 -10.75
C ALA A 24 5.16 -6.55 -10.25
N ALA A 25 4.52 -7.58 -9.67
CA ALA A 25 5.22 -8.74 -9.13
C ALA A 25 5.97 -9.50 -10.22
N ASN A 26 5.34 -9.64 -11.40
CA ASN A 26 5.99 -10.32 -12.52
C ASN A 26 7.13 -9.49 -13.10
N ALA A 27 6.90 -8.19 -13.33
CA ALA A 27 7.90 -7.33 -13.96
C ALA A 27 9.15 -7.13 -13.11
N LEU A 28 8.98 -7.01 -11.79
CA LEU A 28 10.07 -6.70 -10.87
C LEU A 28 10.48 -7.87 -10.01
N ARG A 29 9.95 -9.05 -10.27
CA ARG A 29 10.26 -10.28 -9.53
C ARG A 29 10.10 -10.11 -8.04
N LEU A 30 8.94 -9.59 -7.63
CA LEU A 30 8.65 -9.40 -6.22
C LEU A 30 8.38 -10.75 -5.55
N ASP A 31 8.92 -10.93 -4.35
CA ASP A 31 8.65 -12.11 -3.53
C ASP A 31 7.31 -11.95 -2.81
N SER A 32 6.95 -10.71 -2.47
CA SER A 32 5.74 -10.44 -1.73
C SER A 32 5.17 -9.07 -2.10
N VAL A 33 3.85 -8.98 -2.18
CA VAL A 33 3.11 -7.72 -2.27
C VAL A 33 2.20 -7.65 -1.06
N LEU A 34 2.41 -6.66 -0.21
CA LEU A 34 1.62 -6.43 1.00
C LEU A 34 0.48 -5.45 0.66
N PHE A 35 -0.73 -5.96 0.63
CA PHE A 35 -1.93 -5.13 0.46
C PHE A 35 -2.28 -4.55 1.83
N ALA A 36 -2.10 -3.25 1.98
CA ALA A 36 -2.23 -2.57 3.26
C ALA A 36 -3.38 -1.57 3.24
N PRO A 37 -4.59 -1.99 3.65
CA PRO A 37 -5.71 -1.05 3.77
C PRO A 37 -5.36 0.06 4.76
N ALA A 38 -5.58 1.31 4.35
CA ALA A 38 -5.34 2.45 5.22
C ALA A 38 -6.50 2.62 6.20
N GLY A 39 -6.17 2.83 7.46
CA GLY A 39 -7.17 3.18 8.47
C GLY A 39 -7.82 4.52 8.13
N ARG A 40 -6.99 5.52 7.83
CA ARG A 40 -7.45 6.84 7.42
C ARG A 40 -6.41 7.48 6.50
N GLN A 41 -6.79 7.71 5.25
CA GLN A 41 -5.89 8.35 4.29
C GLN A 41 -5.79 9.86 4.54
N PRO A 42 -4.57 10.46 4.51
CA PRO A 42 -4.38 11.88 4.76
C PRO A 42 -5.17 12.81 3.83
N LEU A 43 -5.29 12.43 2.56
CA LEU A 43 -5.96 13.26 1.55
C LEU A 43 -7.45 12.92 1.37
N LYS A 44 -7.97 11.97 2.17
CA LYS A 44 -9.36 11.53 2.17
C LYS A 44 -9.91 11.56 3.59
N LEU A 45 -9.97 12.76 4.17
CA LEU A 45 -10.31 12.94 5.58
C LEU A 45 -11.77 12.60 5.91
N ASP A 46 -12.64 12.52 4.91
CA ASP A 46 -14.01 12.08 5.10
C ASP A 46 -14.13 10.61 5.46
N GLY A 47 -13.03 9.86 5.30
CA GLY A 47 -12.97 8.46 5.62
C GLY A 47 -13.52 7.57 4.53
N THR A 48 -13.78 6.33 4.88
CA THR A 48 -14.33 5.31 4.01
C THR A 48 -15.72 4.92 4.48
N VAL A 49 -16.56 4.41 3.57
CA VAL A 49 -17.90 3.94 3.90
C VAL A 49 -17.83 2.64 4.72
N THR A 50 -16.87 1.77 4.37
CA THR A 50 -16.73 0.45 4.99
C THR A 50 -15.71 0.50 6.13
N SER A 51 -15.96 -0.23 7.21
CA SER A 51 -15.04 -0.30 8.35
C SER A 51 -13.68 -0.87 7.92
N PHE A 52 -12.62 -0.54 8.67
CA PHE A 52 -11.29 -1.09 8.42
C PHE A 52 -11.31 -2.62 8.49
N GLU A 53 -11.97 -3.19 9.48
CA GLU A 53 -12.04 -4.64 9.69
C GLU A 53 -12.67 -5.34 8.48
N ASP A 54 -13.72 -4.79 7.92
CA ASP A 54 -14.39 -5.34 6.74
C ASP A 54 -13.53 -5.20 5.49
N ARG A 55 -12.85 -4.07 5.35
CA ARG A 55 -11.93 -3.85 4.22
C ARG A 55 -10.76 -4.82 4.28
N LEU A 56 -10.20 -5.01 5.46
CA LEU A 56 -9.11 -5.97 5.67
C LEU A 56 -9.57 -7.40 5.32
N ALA A 57 -10.76 -7.79 5.76
CA ALA A 57 -11.31 -9.12 5.45
C ALA A 57 -11.48 -9.32 3.95
N MET A 58 -11.97 -8.31 3.23
CA MET A 58 -12.10 -8.37 1.77
C MET A 58 -10.74 -8.50 1.08
N VAL A 59 -9.75 -7.76 1.58
CA VAL A 59 -8.37 -7.84 1.05
C VAL A 59 -7.77 -9.23 1.30
N GLU A 60 -8.00 -9.81 2.47
CA GLU A 60 -7.53 -11.16 2.76
C GLU A 60 -8.09 -12.18 1.77
N LEU A 61 -9.37 -12.08 1.45
CA LEU A 61 -9.99 -12.94 0.45
C LEU A 61 -9.40 -12.74 -0.94
N ALA A 62 -9.19 -11.48 -1.33
CA ALA A 62 -8.62 -11.15 -2.63
C ALA A 62 -7.18 -11.68 -2.76
N CYS A 63 -6.40 -11.64 -1.69
CA CYS A 63 -5.00 -12.10 -1.69
C CYS A 63 -4.86 -13.62 -1.85
N LEU A 64 -5.93 -14.39 -1.73
CA LEU A 64 -5.87 -15.83 -1.98
C LEU A 64 -5.61 -16.17 -3.45
N GLU A 65 -5.79 -15.21 -4.36
CA GLU A 65 -5.57 -15.40 -5.80
C GLU A 65 -4.11 -15.68 -6.16
N ASP A 66 -3.15 -15.23 -5.34
CA ASP A 66 -1.73 -15.37 -5.66
C ASP A 66 -0.93 -15.52 -4.35
N SER A 67 -0.07 -16.53 -4.29
CA SER A 67 0.70 -16.83 -3.08
C SER A 67 1.69 -15.73 -2.68
N ARG A 68 2.01 -14.82 -3.61
CA ARG A 68 2.88 -13.67 -3.32
C ARG A 68 2.14 -12.53 -2.61
N PHE A 69 0.81 -12.56 -2.60
CA PHE A 69 -0.03 -11.50 -2.04
C PHE A 69 -0.36 -11.82 -0.59
N ALA A 70 -0.29 -10.79 0.25
CA ALA A 70 -0.68 -10.90 1.65
C ALA A 70 -1.35 -9.61 2.11
N ALA A 71 -2.41 -9.74 2.89
CA ALA A 71 -3.00 -8.60 3.57
C ALA A 71 -2.13 -8.21 4.76
N SER A 72 -2.01 -6.89 5.01
CA SER A 72 -1.21 -6.37 6.11
C SER A 72 -1.98 -5.33 6.89
N GLU A 73 -1.82 -5.37 8.21
CA GLU A 73 -2.38 -4.38 9.13
C GLU A 73 -1.40 -3.24 9.42
N ILE A 74 -0.30 -3.16 8.67
CA ILE A 74 0.75 -2.15 8.90
C ILE A 74 0.17 -0.72 8.89
N ASP A 75 -0.93 -0.50 8.16
CA ASP A 75 -1.57 0.79 8.00
C ASP A 75 -2.92 0.87 8.72
N ALA A 76 -3.11 0.04 9.74
CA ALA A 76 -4.34 0.04 10.55
C ALA A 76 -4.58 1.41 11.22
N PRO A 77 -5.82 1.69 11.64
CA PRO A 77 -6.12 2.95 12.30
C PRO A 77 -5.17 3.24 13.46
N ARG A 78 -4.67 4.46 13.53
CA ARG A 78 -3.74 4.87 14.58
C ARG A 78 -4.50 5.10 15.89
N ALA A 79 -3.87 4.74 17.00
CA ALA A 79 -4.45 4.95 18.33
C ALA A 79 -4.68 6.43 18.64
N ASP A 80 -3.87 7.33 18.03
CA ASP A 80 -3.99 8.78 18.24
C ASP A 80 -5.05 9.44 17.36
N GLY A 81 -5.72 8.68 16.49
CA GLY A 81 -6.76 9.18 15.59
C GLY A 81 -6.26 9.97 14.40
N LEU A 82 -4.95 10.11 14.24
CA LEU A 82 -4.37 10.82 13.11
C LEU A 82 -4.43 9.97 11.84
N PRO A 83 -4.33 10.62 10.66
CA PRO A 83 -4.24 9.88 9.40
C PRO A 83 -3.00 8.99 9.33
N ASN A 84 -3.07 7.97 8.47
CA ASN A 84 -1.95 7.07 8.21
C ASN A 84 -1.08 7.67 7.11
N TYR A 85 0.04 8.28 7.49
CA TYR A 85 0.97 8.88 6.53
C TYR A 85 1.90 7.82 5.94
N THR A 86 2.07 7.83 4.63
CA THR A 86 2.91 6.84 3.94
C THR A 86 4.36 6.84 4.44
N VAL A 87 4.89 8.01 4.82
CA VAL A 87 6.25 8.10 5.36
C VAL A 87 6.40 7.27 6.64
N ASP A 88 5.39 7.27 7.49
CA ASP A 88 5.41 6.48 8.72
C ASP A 88 5.29 4.98 8.40
N THR A 89 4.44 4.64 7.45
CA THR A 89 4.24 3.26 7.03
C THR A 89 5.49 2.65 6.42
N LEU A 90 6.15 3.38 5.52
CA LEU A 90 7.40 2.92 4.90
C LEU A 90 8.54 2.85 5.92
N SER A 91 8.59 3.77 6.89
CA SER A 91 9.56 3.71 7.98
C SER A 91 9.36 2.46 8.84
N GLU A 92 8.11 2.10 9.12
CA GLU A 92 7.78 0.89 9.87
C GLU A 92 8.14 -0.37 9.06
N LEU A 93 7.89 -0.36 7.76
CA LEU A 93 8.28 -1.48 6.89
C LEU A 93 9.79 -1.67 6.90
N GLU A 94 10.56 -0.58 6.84
CA GLU A 94 12.02 -0.63 6.93
C GLU A 94 12.46 -1.24 8.25
N ARG A 95 11.82 -0.86 9.35
CA ARG A 95 12.12 -1.40 10.67
C ARG A 95 11.85 -2.91 10.76
N ARG A 96 10.72 -3.36 10.17
CA ARG A 96 10.33 -4.78 10.19
C ARG A 96 11.18 -5.64 9.26
N MET A 97 11.59 -5.08 8.12
CA MET A 97 12.27 -5.81 7.06
C MET A 97 13.52 -5.04 6.56
N PRO A 98 14.52 -4.83 7.44
CA PRO A 98 15.67 -3.97 7.10
C PRO A 98 16.55 -4.55 5.99
N GLN A 99 16.52 -5.86 5.77
CA GLN A 99 17.32 -6.53 4.75
C GLN A 99 16.58 -6.68 3.42
N ALA A 100 15.30 -6.36 3.37
CA ALA A 100 14.52 -6.47 2.14
C ALA A 100 14.78 -5.28 1.22
N LYS A 101 14.70 -5.53 -0.08
CA LYS A 101 14.57 -4.44 -1.04
C LYS A 101 13.10 -4.04 -1.07
N ARG A 102 12.83 -2.81 -0.68
CA ARG A 102 11.46 -2.31 -0.46
C ARG A 102 11.01 -1.44 -1.61
N PHE A 103 9.78 -1.66 -2.04
CA PHE A 103 9.12 -0.91 -3.10
C PHE A 103 7.81 -0.35 -2.57
N ASN A 104 7.39 0.80 -3.11
CA ASN A 104 6.04 1.30 -2.89
C ASN A 104 5.30 1.29 -4.23
N LEU A 105 4.20 0.55 -4.29
CA LEU A 105 3.40 0.36 -5.49
C LEU A 105 2.22 1.32 -5.45
N VAL A 106 2.12 2.18 -6.46
CA VAL A 106 1.06 3.19 -6.53
C VAL A 106 0.51 3.30 -7.96
N GLY A 107 -0.73 3.74 -8.08
CA GLY A 107 -1.27 4.16 -9.36
C GLY A 107 -0.72 5.52 -9.77
N ALA A 108 -0.70 5.80 -11.08
CA ALA A 108 -0.19 7.06 -11.59
C ALA A 108 -0.91 8.28 -11.02
N ASP A 109 -2.23 8.20 -10.85
CA ASP A 109 -3.03 9.30 -10.30
C ASP A 109 -2.57 9.66 -8.89
N SER A 110 -2.36 8.64 -8.04
CA SER A 110 -1.87 8.86 -6.68
C SER A 110 -0.46 9.44 -6.69
N PHE A 111 0.40 8.95 -7.58
CA PHE A 111 1.78 9.42 -7.67
C PHE A 111 1.85 10.90 -8.04
N LEU A 112 0.93 11.38 -8.88
CA LEU A 112 0.88 12.80 -9.26
C LEU A 112 0.60 13.73 -8.08
N SER A 113 -0.01 13.21 -7.01
CA SER A 113 -0.25 14.00 -5.79
C SER A 113 0.91 13.95 -4.79
N LEU A 114 2.01 13.25 -5.11
CA LEU A 114 3.16 13.07 -4.22
C LEU A 114 3.66 14.35 -3.55
N PRO A 115 3.75 15.50 -4.26
CA PRO A 115 4.20 16.74 -3.62
C PRO A 115 3.32 17.20 -2.46
N LYS A 116 2.08 16.73 -2.37
CA LYS A 116 1.16 17.05 -1.28
C LYS A 116 1.27 16.08 -0.10
N TRP A 117 2.03 15.00 -0.25
CA TRP A 117 2.20 14.00 0.79
C TRP A 117 3.20 14.51 1.83
N ARG A 118 3.13 13.95 3.02
CA ARG A 118 4.04 14.33 4.10
C ARG A 118 5.45 13.86 3.78
N GLU A 119 6.41 14.77 3.89
CA GLU A 119 7.85 14.53 3.66
C GLU A 119 8.15 13.83 2.32
N PRO A 120 7.79 14.44 1.20
CA PRO A 120 7.92 13.78 -0.10
C PRO A 120 9.36 13.38 -0.45
N ALA A 121 10.36 14.16 -0.07
CA ALA A 121 11.76 13.82 -0.32
C ALA A 121 12.16 12.54 0.42
N ARG A 122 11.74 12.38 1.67
CA ARG A 122 12.03 11.19 2.45
C ARG A 122 11.31 9.96 1.90
N LEU A 123 10.11 10.12 1.36
CA LEU A 123 9.38 9.03 0.72
C LEU A 123 10.19 8.39 -0.40
N LEU A 124 10.89 9.20 -1.20
CA LEU A 124 11.71 8.70 -2.31
C LEU A 124 12.98 8.00 -1.82
N GLU A 125 13.41 8.27 -0.59
CA GLU A 125 14.58 7.60 0.00
C GLU A 125 14.23 6.27 0.66
N LEU A 126 13.00 6.13 1.17
CA LEU A 126 12.58 4.95 1.94
C LEU A 126 12.31 3.72 1.10
N ALA A 127 11.97 3.88 -0.16
CA ALA A 127 11.63 2.78 -1.05
C ALA A 127 11.84 3.17 -2.50
N GLU A 128 11.95 2.18 -3.37
CA GLU A 128 11.81 2.41 -4.80
C GLU A 128 10.32 2.44 -5.14
N TRP A 129 9.95 3.29 -6.09
CA TRP A 129 8.55 3.49 -6.44
C TRP A 129 8.20 2.79 -7.74
N ILE A 130 7.11 2.02 -7.69
CA ILE A 130 6.53 1.37 -8.87
C ILE A 130 5.25 2.13 -9.17
N VAL A 131 5.24 2.80 -10.31
CA VAL A 131 4.07 3.58 -10.74
C VAL A 131 3.39 2.85 -11.88
N VAL A 132 2.13 2.52 -11.71
CA VAL A 132 1.36 1.79 -12.70
C VAL A 132 0.24 2.68 -13.23
N SER A 133 0.23 2.88 -14.56
CA SER A 133 -0.86 3.61 -15.20
C SER A 133 -2.00 2.66 -15.53
N ARG A 134 -3.21 3.16 -15.46
CA ARG A 134 -4.38 2.41 -15.92
C ARG A 134 -4.44 2.44 -17.44
N PRO A 135 -4.86 1.35 -18.09
CA PRO A 135 -5.10 1.35 -19.53
C PRO A 135 -6.26 2.27 -19.92
#